data_7591b2d7d65345f4e23e04a302b3cf49
#
_entry.id   7591b2d7d65345f4e23e04a302b3cf49
#
_cell.length_a   1.000
_cell.length_b   1.000
_cell.length_c   1.000
_cell.angle_alpha   90.00
_cell.angle_beta   90.00
_cell.angle_gamma   90.00
#
_symmetry.space_group_name_H-M   'P 1'
#
loop_
_entity.id
_entity.type
_entity.pdbx_description
1 polymer ?
#
loop_
_entity_poly.entity_id
_entity_poly.type
_entity_poly.pdbx_seq_one_letter_code
_entity_poly.pdbx_strand_id
1 'polypeptide(L)'
;IIGFACKAIYGFSPVLTGIILGGLWQVLVMFGLHWGLVAVAMANLAAIGYMPILSMSVAVCFAQIGVVLAIIFQTKDQKLRSVAIPAFVSGIFGITEPAIYGVTLPRKKSFVLSCIAGAATGGIIGAFRGVCYMMGGMGVFVFPAFINPKTGIGMGFWGVIIASIVGFILGFLLQVLFGKNAVDGPEVAAAVEAPVPVADQVIDNDETQGAQPEKQNVCYNPATTLASPIKGKAVPLASIKDEVFASGAMGKGVAVEPADNVIVAPDDAEVLMTFPTGHAIGLRTKDGAEVLIHIGM
;
A
#
# COMPACT_ATOMS: atom_id res chain seq x y z
N ILE A 1 -12.45 -17.57 12.60
CA ILE A 1 -11.38 -18.53 12.96
C ILE A 1 -10.15 -17.77 13.45
N ILE A 2 -9.56 -16.86 12.66
CA ILE A 2 -8.33 -16.11 13.01
C ILE A 2 -8.49 -15.35 14.33
N GLY A 3 -9.56 -14.57 14.50
CA GLY A 3 -9.81 -13.82 15.74
C GLY A 3 -9.96 -14.70 16.98
N PHE A 4 -10.55 -15.89 16.84
CA PHE A 4 -10.64 -16.87 17.94
C PHE A 4 -9.26 -17.42 18.32
N ALA A 5 -8.45 -17.81 17.34
CA ALA A 5 -7.08 -18.27 17.56
C ALA A 5 -6.22 -17.18 18.23
N CYS A 6 -6.27 -15.95 17.75
CA CYS A 6 -5.56 -14.82 18.35
C CYS A 6 -5.98 -14.57 19.80
N LYS A 7 -7.29 -14.66 20.11
CA LYS A 7 -7.80 -14.52 21.49
C LYS A 7 -7.30 -15.62 22.40
N ALA A 8 -7.27 -16.87 21.93
CA ALA A 8 -6.77 -18.02 22.69
C ALA A 8 -5.26 -17.87 22.98
N ILE A 9 -4.45 -17.50 21.98
CA ILE A 9 -3.01 -17.30 22.12
C ILE A 9 -2.72 -16.08 23.03
N TYR A 10 -3.50 -14.99 22.91
CA TYR A 10 -3.37 -13.82 23.79
C TYR A 10 -3.64 -14.17 25.25
N GLY A 11 -4.64 -15.02 25.51
CA GLY A 11 -4.93 -15.50 26.86
C GLY A 11 -3.81 -16.34 27.47
N PHE A 12 -3.07 -17.07 26.63
CA PHE A 12 -1.89 -17.83 27.04
C PHE A 12 -0.66 -16.93 27.24
N SER A 13 -0.31 -16.09 26.23
CA SER A 13 0.83 -15.17 26.30
C SER A 13 0.66 -13.97 25.35
N PRO A 14 0.52 -12.75 25.90
CA PRO A 14 0.51 -11.53 25.07
C PRO A 14 1.80 -11.34 24.25
N VAL A 15 2.96 -11.74 24.78
CA VAL A 15 4.25 -11.66 24.08
C VAL A 15 4.24 -12.58 22.85
N LEU A 16 3.81 -13.82 23.01
CA LEU A 16 3.74 -14.78 21.90
C LEU A 16 2.75 -14.29 20.82
N THR A 17 1.59 -13.79 21.25
CA THR A 17 0.61 -13.18 20.34
C THR A 17 1.23 -12.03 19.57
N GLY A 18 1.96 -11.13 20.25
CA GLY A 18 2.64 -10.01 19.64
C GLY A 18 3.70 -10.43 18.61
N ILE A 19 4.51 -11.43 18.93
CA ILE A 19 5.52 -11.99 18.02
C ILE A 19 4.84 -12.56 16.76
N ILE A 20 3.81 -13.37 16.91
CA ILE A 20 3.12 -14.00 15.79
C ILE A 20 2.41 -12.95 14.93
N LEU A 21 1.61 -12.09 15.55
CA LEU A 21 0.86 -11.06 14.81
C LEU A 21 1.79 -10.02 14.18
N GLY A 22 2.79 -9.54 14.92
CA GLY A 22 3.75 -8.58 14.39
C GLY A 22 4.57 -9.15 13.23
N GLY A 23 4.98 -10.41 13.30
CA GLY A 23 5.73 -11.10 12.25
C GLY A 23 4.88 -11.41 11.01
N LEU A 24 3.62 -11.79 11.21
CA LEU A 24 2.70 -12.12 10.11
C LEU A 24 1.94 -10.91 9.58
N TRP A 25 2.00 -9.75 10.23
CA TRP A 25 1.19 -8.59 9.87
C TRP A 25 1.35 -8.19 8.41
N GLN A 26 2.59 -8.08 7.93
CA GLN A 26 2.86 -7.70 6.54
C GLN A 26 2.31 -8.74 5.54
N VAL A 27 2.33 -10.01 5.91
CA VAL A 27 1.73 -11.09 5.11
C VAL A 27 0.21 -10.97 5.10
N LEU A 28 -0.41 -10.69 6.24
CA LEU A 28 -1.86 -10.47 6.34
C LEU A 28 -2.31 -9.23 5.55
N VAL A 29 -1.48 -8.16 5.54
CA VAL A 29 -1.73 -6.97 4.72
C VAL A 29 -1.66 -7.33 3.24
N MET A 30 -0.66 -8.09 2.82
CA MET A 30 -0.47 -8.52 1.42
C MET A 30 -1.69 -9.29 0.88
N PHE A 31 -2.35 -10.10 1.70
CA PHE A 31 -3.56 -10.83 1.31
C PHE A 31 -4.87 -10.11 1.66
N GLY A 32 -4.82 -8.87 2.18
CA GLY A 32 -6.00 -8.14 2.63
C GLY A 32 -6.68 -8.70 3.91
N LEU A 33 -6.13 -9.78 4.49
CA LEU A 33 -6.71 -10.49 5.64
C LEU A 33 -6.68 -9.67 6.93
N HIS A 34 -5.86 -8.62 7.02
CA HIS A 34 -5.77 -7.72 8.17
C HIS A 34 -7.10 -7.02 8.48
N TRP A 35 -7.97 -6.78 7.48
CA TRP A 35 -9.31 -6.22 7.68
C TRP A 35 -10.20 -7.09 8.57
N GLY A 36 -10.04 -8.42 8.48
CA GLY A 36 -10.71 -9.34 9.39
C GLY A 36 -10.31 -9.15 10.86
N LEU A 37 -9.04 -8.80 11.12
CA LEU A 37 -8.57 -8.48 12.48
C LEU A 37 -9.05 -7.10 12.94
N VAL A 38 -9.20 -6.14 12.04
CA VAL A 38 -9.80 -4.83 12.34
C VAL A 38 -11.26 -5.00 12.80
N ALA A 39 -12.06 -5.83 12.12
CA ALA A 39 -13.43 -6.14 12.54
C ALA A 39 -13.49 -6.76 13.95
N VAL A 40 -12.59 -7.70 14.27
CA VAL A 40 -12.47 -8.28 15.60
C VAL A 40 -12.05 -7.24 16.63
N ALA A 41 -11.14 -6.31 16.27
CA ALA A 41 -10.72 -5.24 17.15
C ALA A 41 -11.87 -4.28 17.50
N MET A 42 -12.70 -3.92 16.52
CA MET A 42 -13.88 -3.09 16.72
C MET A 42 -14.90 -3.78 17.65
N ALA A 43 -15.12 -5.07 17.46
CA ALA A 43 -15.97 -5.85 18.35
C ALA A 43 -15.43 -5.89 19.79
N ASN A 44 -14.11 -6.04 19.97
CA ASN A 44 -13.47 -5.97 21.29
C ASN A 44 -13.60 -4.59 21.91
N LEU A 45 -13.38 -3.52 21.15
CA LEU A 45 -13.53 -2.16 21.63
C LEU A 45 -14.94 -1.90 22.15
N ALA A 46 -15.97 -2.35 21.44
CA ALA A 46 -17.37 -2.23 21.83
C ALA A 46 -17.71 -3.09 23.09
N ALA A 47 -17.14 -4.30 23.19
CA ALA A 47 -17.48 -5.26 24.25
C ALA A 47 -16.73 -5.01 25.57
N ILE A 48 -15.44 -4.66 25.50
CA ILE A 48 -14.53 -4.58 26.66
C ILE A 48 -13.83 -3.23 26.80
N GLY A 49 -14.05 -2.28 25.87
CA GLY A 49 -13.51 -0.91 25.92
C GLY A 49 -12.05 -0.78 25.49
N TYR A 50 -11.41 -1.81 24.92
CA TYR A 50 -10.05 -1.76 24.38
C TYR A 50 -9.79 -2.87 23.35
N MET A 51 -8.71 -2.73 22.57
CA MET A 51 -8.35 -3.62 21.47
C MET A 51 -7.02 -4.34 21.76
N PRO A 52 -7.02 -5.53 22.40
CA PRO A 52 -5.76 -6.18 22.79
C PRO A 52 -5.02 -6.80 21.61
N ILE A 53 -5.73 -7.33 20.61
CA ILE A 53 -5.14 -8.09 19.51
C ILE A 53 -4.53 -7.15 18.46
N LEU A 54 -5.31 -6.20 17.95
CA LEU A 54 -4.84 -5.28 16.93
C LEU A 54 -3.68 -4.41 17.41
N SER A 55 -3.66 -4.06 18.70
CA SER A 55 -2.60 -3.25 19.32
C SER A 55 -1.20 -3.81 19.10
N MET A 56 -1.08 -5.15 18.97
CA MET A 56 0.21 -5.81 18.77
C MET A 56 0.85 -5.53 17.40
N SER A 57 0.08 -5.09 16.42
CA SER A 57 0.53 -4.87 15.03
C SER A 57 0.68 -3.40 14.65
N VAL A 58 0.16 -2.46 15.44
CA VAL A 58 0.09 -1.04 15.04
C VAL A 58 1.47 -0.39 14.83
N ALA A 59 2.49 -0.83 15.54
CA ALA A 59 3.85 -0.28 15.40
C ALA A 59 4.73 -1.03 14.37
N VAL A 60 4.18 -2.06 13.71
CA VAL A 60 4.94 -2.83 12.69
C VAL A 60 5.30 -1.98 11.47
N CYS A 61 4.54 -0.94 11.18
CA CYS A 61 4.86 0.04 10.12
C CYS A 61 6.25 0.65 10.32
N PHE A 62 6.69 0.90 11.56
CA PHE A 62 8.02 1.45 11.85
C PHE A 62 9.13 0.44 11.52
N ALA A 63 8.92 -0.85 11.77
CA ALA A 63 9.84 -1.90 11.35
C ALA A 63 9.96 -1.96 9.81
N GLN A 64 8.84 -1.84 9.11
CA GLN A 64 8.79 -1.81 7.65
C GLN A 64 9.56 -0.61 7.07
N ILE A 65 9.29 0.61 7.56
CA ILE A 65 9.96 1.80 7.04
C ILE A 65 11.44 1.86 7.43
N GLY A 66 11.84 1.21 8.52
CA GLY A 66 13.26 1.01 8.85
C GLY A 66 14.00 0.25 7.74
N VAL A 67 13.41 -0.85 7.25
CA VAL A 67 13.92 -1.62 6.11
C VAL A 67 13.95 -0.76 4.84
N VAL A 68 12.87 -0.04 4.56
CA VAL A 68 12.78 0.84 3.37
C VAL A 68 13.85 1.94 3.42
N LEU A 69 14.07 2.56 4.56
CA LEU A 69 15.11 3.57 4.72
C LEU A 69 16.51 3.02 4.41
N ALA A 70 16.81 1.82 4.90
CA ALA A 70 18.07 1.16 4.58
C ALA A 70 18.22 0.87 3.08
N ILE A 71 17.14 0.46 2.40
CA ILE A 71 17.13 0.25 0.95
C ILE A 71 17.41 1.56 0.21
N ILE A 72 16.81 2.69 0.63
CA ILE A 72 17.05 4.01 0.02
C ILE A 72 18.54 4.38 0.05
N PHE A 73 19.24 4.04 1.13
CA PHE A 73 20.70 4.30 1.25
C PHE A 73 21.56 3.28 0.49
N GLN A 74 21.06 2.05 0.33
CA GLN A 74 21.83 0.97 -0.31
C GLN A 74 21.70 0.96 -1.83
N THR A 75 20.54 1.38 -2.36
CA THR A 75 20.26 1.29 -3.81
C THR A 75 21.00 2.36 -4.60
N LYS A 76 21.48 1.94 -5.77
CA LYS A 76 21.99 2.82 -6.83
C LYS A 76 20.95 3.08 -7.92
N ASP A 77 19.87 2.31 -7.94
CA ASP A 77 18.79 2.46 -8.92
C ASP A 77 17.90 3.66 -8.57
N GLN A 78 17.88 4.66 -9.45
CA GLN A 78 17.08 5.87 -9.30
C GLN A 78 15.56 5.59 -9.38
N LYS A 79 15.16 4.57 -10.17
CA LYS A 79 13.73 4.19 -10.26
C LYS A 79 13.25 3.61 -8.92
N LEU A 80 14.04 2.72 -8.31
CA LEU A 80 13.73 2.22 -6.98
C LEU A 80 13.68 3.34 -5.95
N ARG A 81 14.65 4.25 -5.99
CA ARG A 81 14.72 5.36 -5.04
C ARG A 81 13.51 6.29 -5.14
N SER A 82 13.03 6.57 -6.36
CA SER A 82 11.85 7.42 -6.58
C SER A 82 10.55 6.80 -6.04
N VAL A 83 10.46 5.46 -5.97
CA VAL A 83 9.33 4.74 -5.34
C VAL A 83 9.52 4.61 -3.83
N ALA A 84 10.76 4.35 -3.38
CA ALA A 84 11.04 4.06 -1.97
C ALA A 84 10.90 5.30 -1.07
N ILE A 85 11.23 6.50 -1.55
CA ILE A 85 11.12 7.73 -0.77
C ILE A 85 9.66 8.05 -0.42
N PRO A 86 8.70 8.13 -1.38
CA PRO A 86 7.29 8.32 -1.05
C PRO A 86 6.73 7.19 -0.18
N ALA A 87 7.15 5.94 -0.42
CA ALA A 87 6.74 4.78 0.37
C ALA A 87 7.23 4.87 1.83
N PHE A 88 8.43 5.38 2.06
CA PHE A 88 8.94 5.67 3.40
C PHE A 88 8.08 6.73 4.09
N VAL A 89 7.80 7.83 3.42
CA VAL A 89 6.96 8.93 3.96
C VAL A 89 5.56 8.43 4.29
N SER A 90 4.89 7.71 3.37
CA SER A 90 3.55 7.16 3.64
C SER A 90 3.54 6.19 4.82
N GLY A 91 4.60 5.40 4.98
CA GLY A 91 4.74 4.45 6.08
C GLY A 91 4.92 5.11 7.45
N ILE A 92 5.45 6.34 7.55
CA ILE A 92 5.44 7.13 8.79
C ILE A 92 4.02 7.36 9.29
N PHE A 93 3.07 7.56 8.36
CA PHE A 93 1.64 7.72 8.63
C PHE A 93 0.90 6.37 8.72
N GLY A 94 1.61 5.25 8.63
CA GLY A 94 1.07 3.90 8.81
C GLY A 94 0.53 3.25 7.53
N ILE A 95 0.62 3.91 6.38
CA ILE A 95 0.23 3.35 5.07
C ILE A 95 1.44 2.60 4.52
N THR A 96 1.45 1.27 4.67
CA THR A 96 2.60 0.41 4.36
C THR A 96 2.51 -0.31 3.02
N GLU A 97 1.37 -0.29 2.35
CA GLU A 97 1.16 -0.94 1.07
C GLU A 97 2.17 -0.51 -0.01
N PRO A 98 2.48 0.78 -0.21
CA PRO A 98 3.52 1.19 -1.15
C PRO A 98 4.91 0.66 -0.79
N ALA A 99 5.21 0.57 0.51
CA ALA A 99 6.46 0.03 1.01
C ALA A 99 6.55 -1.50 0.81
N ILE A 100 5.43 -2.20 0.97
CA ILE A 100 5.35 -3.66 0.75
C ILE A 100 5.47 -3.96 -0.74
N TYR A 101 4.53 -3.49 -1.55
CA TYR A 101 4.44 -3.90 -2.95
C TYR A 101 5.51 -3.27 -3.84
N GLY A 102 5.82 -1.98 -3.63
CA GLY A 102 6.78 -1.25 -4.46
C GLY A 102 8.24 -1.49 -4.07
N VAL A 103 8.53 -1.86 -2.79
CA VAL A 103 9.91 -1.87 -2.31
C VAL A 103 10.32 -3.23 -1.77
N THR A 104 9.65 -3.77 -0.74
CA THR A 104 10.18 -4.93 -0.01
C THR A 104 9.75 -6.27 -0.58
N LEU A 105 8.52 -6.43 -1.03
CA LEU A 105 8.00 -7.70 -1.55
C LEU A 105 8.71 -8.17 -2.83
N PRO A 106 9.00 -7.31 -3.83
CA PRO A 106 9.84 -7.70 -4.97
C PRO A 106 11.22 -8.20 -4.55
N ARG A 107 11.68 -7.73 -3.39
CA ARG A 107 12.94 -8.12 -2.75
C ARG A 107 12.67 -9.08 -1.60
N LYS A 108 12.25 -10.29 -1.90
CA LYS A 108 11.78 -11.32 -0.95
C LYS A 108 12.52 -11.32 0.39
N LYS A 109 13.86 -11.21 0.35
CA LYS A 109 14.70 -11.18 1.55
C LYS A 109 14.41 -9.95 2.42
N SER A 110 14.29 -8.77 1.82
CA SER A 110 13.95 -7.52 2.54
C SER A 110 12.57 -7.60 3.17
N PHE A 111 11.61 -8.23 2.49
CA PHE A 111 10.27 -8.49 3.04
C PHE A 111 10.34 -9.40 4.27
N VAL A 112 11.09 -10.50 4.22
CA VAL A 112 11.27 -11.39 5.38
C VAL A 112 11.95 -10.67 6.55
N LEU A 113 12.96 -9.82 6.28
CA LEU A 113 13.62 -9.03 7.32
C LEU A 113 12.66 -8.04 7.98
N SER A 114 11.72 -7.45 7.24
CA SER A 114 10.68 -6.60 7.81
C SER A 114 9.70 -7.38 8.70
N CYS A 115 9.37 -8.61 8.33
CA CYS A 115 8.55 -9.50 9.16
C CYS A 115 9.25 -9.88 10.48
N ILE A 116 10.56 -10.16 10.44
CA ILE A 116 11.36 -10.46 11.64
C ILE A 116 11.39 -9.25 12.57
N ALA A 117 11.67 -8.05 12.05
CA ALA A 117 11.62 -6.82 12.83
C ALA A 117 10.21 -6.55 13.39
N GLY A 118 9.18 -6.82 12.60
CA GLY A 118 7.78 -6.73 13.01
C GLY A 118 7.44 -7.68 14.16
N ALA A 119 7.96 -8.91 14.14
CA ALA A 119 7.79 -9.87 15.24
C ALA A 119 8.37 -9.35 16.55
N ALA A 120 9.57 -8.78 16.51
CA ALA A 120 10.20 -8.15 17.69
C ALA A 120 9.35 -6.98 18.20
N THR A 121 8.87 -6.12 17.28
CA THR A 121 8.01 -4.97 17.60
C THR A 121 6.74 -5.40 18.32
N GLY A 122 6.01 -6.36 17.75
CA GLY A 122 4.80 -6.91 18.37
C GLY A 122 5.06 -7.58 19.72
N GLY A 123 6.17 -8.32 19.84
CA GLY A 123 6.58 -8.96 21.10
C GLY A 123 6.83 -7.94 22.21
N ILE A 124 7.46 -6.78 21.90
CA ILE A 124 7.67 -5.71 22.88
C ILE A 124 6.32 -5.12 23.34
N ILE A 125 5.39 -4.82 22.42
CA ILE A 125 4.06 -4.34 22.80
C ILE A 125 3.36 -5.34 23.70
N GLY A 126 3.45 -6.65 23.37
CA GLY A 126 2.91 -7.73 24.19
C GLY A 126 3.52 -7.79 25.60
N ALA A 127 4.84 -7.60 25.73
CA ALA A 127 5.55 -7.59 27.03
C ALA A 127 5.08 -6.43 27.92
N PHE A 128 4.83 -5.26 27.34
CA PHE A 128 4.29 -4.10 28.04
C PHE A 128 2.75 -4.13 28.18
N ARG A 129 2.09 -5.19 27.69
CA ARG A 129 0.63 -5.33 27.65
C ARG A 129 -0.05 -4.08 27.05
N GLY A 130 0.56 -3.52 25.99
CA GLY A 130 0.02 -2.35 25.30
C GLY A 130 -1.32 -2.67 24.66
N VAL A 131 -2.32 -1.83 24.91
CA VAL A 131 -3.66 -1.95 24.33
C VAL A 131 -4.15 -0.59 23.84
N CYS A 132 -4.87 -0.57 22.72
CA CYS A 132 -5.52 0.64 22.22
C CYS A 132 -6.92 0.77 22.85
N TYR A 133 -7.24 1.97 23.35
CA TYR A 133 -8.51 2.31 23.98
C TYR A 133 -9.48 3.03 23.04
N MET A 134 -9.02 3.38 21.85
CA MET A 134 -9.82 4.02 20.81
C MET A 134 -9.33 3.60 19.44
N MET A 135 -10.20 3.67 18.44
CA MET A 135 -9.76 3.59 17.05
C MET A 135 -9.12 4.94 16.73
N GLY A 136 -7.81 4.94 16.64
CA GLY A 136 -7.00 6.14 16.39
C GLY A 136 -6.47 6.20 14.97
N GLY A 137 -5.59 7.17 14.72
CA GLY A 137 -4.80 7.25 13.51
C GLY A 137 -3.85 6.05 13.36
N MET A 138 -3.18 6.00 12.22
CA MET A 138 -2.12 5.01 11.96
C MET A 138 -0.74 5.67 12.04
N GLY A 139 0.32 4.86 12.06
CA GLY A 139 1.69 5.34 12.15
C GLY A 139 1.91 6.21 13.39
N VAL A 140 2.48 7.40 13.20
CA VAL A 140 2.75 8.33 14.31
C VAL A 140 1.50 8.82 15.05
N PHE A 141 0.34 8.76 14.40
CA PHE A 141 -0.93 9.19 15.00
C PHE A 141 -1.60 8.13 15.88
N VAL A 142 -1.04 6.92 15.96
CA VAL A 142 -1.61 5.85 16.79
C VAL A 142 -1.28 6.01 18.29
N PHE A 143 -0.23 6.72 18.63
CA PHE A 143 0.25 6.81 20.01
C PHE A 143 -0.83 7.29 21.01
N PRO A 144 -1.65 8.32 20.74
CA PRO A 144 -2.70 8.74 21.64
C PRO A 144 -3.72 7.64 21.97
N ALA A 145 -3.92 6.67 21.06
CA ALA A 145 -4.85 5.57 21.27
C ALA A 145 -4.43 4.62 22.41
N PHE A 146 -3.16 4.64 22.84
CA PHE A 146 -2.64 3.86 23.96
C PHE A 146 -2.78 4.57 25.32
N ILE A 147 -3.28 5.80 25.34
CA ILE A 147 -3.55 6.53 26.59
C ILE A 147 -4.87 6.01 27.19
N ASN A 148 -4.80 5.47 28.40
CA ASN A 148 -5.99 4.99 29.06
C ASN A 148 -6.90 6.17 29.48
N PRO A 149 -8.18 6.22 29.07
CA PRO A 149 -9.07 7.32 29.39
C PRO A 149 -9.30 7.55 30.89
N LYS A 150 -9.08 6.53 31.73
CA LYS A 150 -9.31 6.60 33.18
C LYS A 150 -8.04 6.86 33.98
N THR A 151 -6.90 6.28 33.56
CA THR A 151 -5.64 6.32 34.34
C THR A 151 -4.54 7.15 33.67
N GLY A 152 -4.77 7.63 32.43
CA GLY A 152 -3.78 8.41 31.68
C GLY A 152 -2.67 7.56 31.07
N ILE A 153 -1.47 8.12 31.00
CA ILE A 153 -0.28 7.49 30.39
C ILE A 153 0.21 6.37 31.30
N GLY A 154 0.24 5.15 30.78
CA GLY A 154 0.70 3.95 31.48
C GLY A 154 1.85 3.24 30.74
N MET A 155 2.26 2.08 31.29
CA MET A 155 3.34 1.27 30.72
C MET A 155 3.06 0.84 29.27
N GLY A 156 1.80 0.59 28.89
CA GLY A 156 1.42 0.24 27.53
C GLY A 156 1.72 1.34 26.51
N PHE A 157 1.57 2.62 26.90
CA PHE A 157 1.95 3.76 26.06
C PHE A 157 3.46 3.82 25.81
N TRP A 158 4.26 3.65 26.88
CA TRP A 158 5.71 3.60 26.74
C TRP A 158 6.15 2.37 25.95
N GLY A 159 5.45 1.27 26.12
CA GLY A 159 5.71 0.03 25.38
C GLY A 159 5.58 0.21 23.86
N VAL A 160 4.56 0.93 23.37
CA VAL A 160 4.40 1.17 21.93
C VAL A 160 5.47 2.16 21.40
N ILE A 161 5.85 3.17 22.17
CA ILE A 161 6.95 4.09 21.80
C ILE A 161 8.27 3.32 21.65
N ILE A 162 8.63 2.55 22.66
CA ILE A 162 9.84 1.71 22.65
C ILE A 162 9.80 0.72 21.48
N ALA A 163 8.67 0.03 21.29
CA ALA A 163 8.49 -0.92 20.20
C ALA A 163 8.67 -0.27 18.82
N SER A 164 8.14 0.94 18.63
CA SER A 164 8.31 1.69 17.38
C SER A 164 9.75 2.06 17.09
N ILE A 165 10.47 2.57 18.09
CA ILE A 165 11.89 2.94 17.97
C ILE A 165 12.74 1.69 17.72
N VAL A 166 12.56 0.65 18.54
CA VAL A 166 13.32 -0.60 18.42
C VAL A 166 13.02 -1.28 17.07
N GLY A 167 11.73 -1.35 16.66
CA GLY A 167 11.34 -1.91 15.39
C GLY A 167 11.96 -1.20 14.20
N PHE A 168 11.96 0.13 14.22
CA PHE A 168 12.59 0.96 13.18
C PHE A 168 14.10 0.71 13.09
N ILE A 169 14.81 0.78 14.22
CA ILE A 169 16.25 0.54 14.27
C ILE A 169 16.59 -0.90 13.86
N LEU A 170 15.84 -1.88 14.36
CA LEU A 170 16.05 -3.28 14.03
C LEU A 170 15.80 -3.57 12.55
N GLY A 171 14.72 -3.04 11.97
CA GLY A 171 14.43 -3.16 10.55
C GLY A 171 15.55 -2.57 9.70
N PHE A 172 16.03 -1.38 10.06
CA PHE A 172 17.15 -0.73 9.39
C PHE A 172 18.42 -1.57 9.48
N LEU A 173 18.81 -2.01 10.68
CA LEU A 173 20.02 -2.80 10.90
C LEU A 173 19.98 -4.16 10.22
N LEU A 174 18.86 -4.88 10.31
CA LEU A 174 18.69 -6.16 9.63
C LEU A 174 18.86 -6.03 8.11
N GLN A 175 18.30 -4.97 7.52
CA GLN A 175 18.45 -4.72 6.10
C GLN A 175 19.90 -4.36 5.75
N VAL A 176 20.57 -3.49 6.53
CA VAL A 176 21.96 -3.11 6.29
C VAL A 176 22.89 -4.33 6.37
N LEU A 177 22.70 -5.18 7.37
CA LEU A 177 23.60 -6.32 7.64
C LEU A 177 23.31 -7.50 6.71
N PHE A 178 22.05 -7.82 6.47
CA PHE A 178 21.66 -9.03 5.78
C PHE A 178 20.99 -8.79 4.42
N GLY A 179 20.43 -7.59 4.16
CA GLY A 179 19.64 -7.29 2.99
C GLY A 179 20.41 -6.72 1.80
N LYS A 180 21.67 -6.34 1.96
CA LYS A 180 22.43 -5.59 0.94
C LYS A 180 22.46 -6.27 -0.44
N ASN A 181 22.63 -7.59 -0.50
CA ASN A 181 22.69 -8.35 -1.76
C ASN A 181 21.31 -8.54 -2.43
N ALA A 182 20.23 -8.18 -1.75
CA ALA A 182 18.87 -8.31 -2.25
C ALA A 182 18.32 -6.99 -2.84
N VAL A 183 19.08 -5.89 -2.77
CA VAL A 183 18.58 -4.59 -3.20
C VAL A 183 18.60 -4.42 -4.71
N ASP A 184 19.73 -4.70 -5.34
CA ASP A 184 19.97 -4.50 -6.78
C ASP A 184 20.31 -5.82 -7.50
N GLY A 185 19.83 -6.98 -6.99
CA GLY A 185 20.12 -8.31 -7.56
C GLY A 185 19.32 -8.59 -8.84
N PRO A 186 19.80 -9.51 -9.72
CA PRO A 186 19.15 -9.86 -10.99
C PRO A 186 17.73 -10.41 -10.82
N GLU A 187 17.42 -11.02 -9.68
CA GLU A 187 16.09 -11.52 -9.34
C GLU A 187 15.06 -10.38 -9.14
N VAL A 188 15.56 -9.17 -8.81
CA VAL A 188 14.74 -7.97 -8.59
C VAL A 188 14.40 -7.28 -9.91
N ALA A 189 15.31 -7.28 -10.87
CA ALA A 189 15.07 -6.72 -12.21
C ALA A 189 13.90 -7.45 -12.91
N ALA A 190 13.85 -8.78 -12.81
CA ALA A 190 12.76 -9.59 -13.35
C ALA A 190 11.41 -9.41 -12.61
N ALA A 191 11.43 -9.08 -11.31
CA ALA A 191 10.22 -8.89 -10.51
C ALA A 191 9.60 -7.49 -10.67
N VAL A 192 10.42 -6.48 -11.01
CA VAL A 192 9.97 -5.10 -11.28
C VAL A 192 9.33 -4.99 -12.66
N GLU A 193 9.68 -5.88 -13.59
CA GLU A 193 9.06 -5.99 -14.92
C GLU A 193 7.73 -6.77 -14.91
N ALA A 194 7.42 -7.48 -13.83
CA ALA A 194 6.13 -8.17 -13.72
C ALA A 194 5.03 -7.17 -13.36
N PRO A 195 3.89 -7.16 -14.06
CA PRO A 195 2.77 -6.30 -13.70
C PRO A 195 2.28 -6.68 -12.30
N VAL A 196 2.14 -5.65 -11.45
CA VAL A 196 1.57 -5.81 -10.10
C VAL A 196 0.16 -6.36 -10.25
N PRO A 197 -0.20 -7.50 -9.63
CA PRO A 197 -1.59 -7.94 -9.61
C PRO A 197 -2.39 -6.89 -8.85
N VAL A 198 -3.20 -6.14 -9.56
CA VAL A 198 -4.25 -5.34 -8.95
C VAL A 198 -5.22 -6.35 -8.34
N ALA A 199 -5.37 -6.31 -7.01
CA ALA A 199 -6.36 -7.14 -6.34
C ALA A 199 -7.75 -6.69 -6.80
N ASP A 200 -8.29 -7.42 -7.78
CA ASP A 200 -9.69 -7.33 -8.16
C ASP A 200 -10.54 -7.68 -6.95
N GLN A 201 -11.22 -6.69 -6.41
CA GLN A 201 -12.42 -6.95 -5.64
C GLN A 201 -13.51 -7.35 -6.64
N VAL A 202 -13.59 -8.65 -6.87
CA VAL A 202 -14.68 -9.27 -7.64
C VAL A 202 -15.97 -9.06 -6.86
N ILE A 203 -16.82 -8.21 -7.39
CA ILE A 203 -18.26 -8.31 -7.16
C ILE A 203 -18.76 -9.32 -8.20
N ASP A 204 -19.17 -10.48 -7.71
CA ASP A 204 -19.79 -11.55 -8.47
C ASP A 204 -20.96 -11.04 -9.31
N ASN A 205 -20.89 -11.23 -10.61
CA ASN A 205 -22.03 -11.49 -11.47
C ASN A 205 -21.58 -12.19 -12.74
N ASP A 206 -21.77 -13.50 -12.69
CA ASP A 206 -22.17 -14.46 -13.72
C ASP A 206 -21.55 -14.40 -15.14
N GLU A 207 -20.87 -15.54 -15.40
CA GLU A 207 -20.62 -16.26 -16.65
C GLU A 207 -20.38 -15.52 -17.97
N THR A 208 -19.12 -15.58 -18.44
CA THR A 208 -18.83 -16.29 -19.71
C THR A 208 -17.33 -16.49 -19.91
N GLN A 209 -16.96 -17.71 -20.32
CA GLN A 209 -15.62 -18.21 -20.65
C GLN A 209 -15.00 -17.47 -21.83
N GLY A 210 -13.67 -17.27 -21.78
CA GLY A 210 -12.90 -17.17 -23.01
C GLY A 210 -11.59 -16.39 -22.94
N ALA A 211 -10.48 -17.14 -23.06
CA ALA A 211 -9.20 -16.77 -23.64
C ALA A 211 -8.27 -15.78 -22.91
N GLN A 212 -7.14 -16.29 -22.47
CA GLN A 212 -5.92 -15.53 -22.16
C GLN A 212 -5.44 -14.75 -23.39
N PRO A 213 -5.13 -13.46 -23.30
CA PRO A 213 -4.46 -12.78 -24.41
C PRO A 213 -2.94 -13.03 -24.33
N GLU A 214 -2.40 -13.57 -25.41
CA GLU A 214 -0.98 -13.61 -25.72
C GLU A 214 -0.34 -12.22 -25.64
N LYS A 215 0.88 -12.18 -25.09
CA LYS A 215 1.75 -10.99 -25.14
C LYS A 215 2.09 -10.68 -26.59
N GLN A 216 1.34 -9.77 -27.19
CA GLN A 216 1.75 -9.13 -28.45
C GLN A 216 2.68 -7.95 -28.10
N ASN A 217 3.90 -8.01 -28.63
CA ASN A 217 4.77 -6.84 -28.75
C ASN A 217 4.07 -5.83 -29.68
N VAL A 218 3.33 -4.91 -29.11
CA VAL A 218 2.65 -3.86 -29.86
C VAL A 218 3.69 -2.79 -30.19
N CYS A 219 4.12 -2.72 -31.43
CA CYS A 219 4.90 -1.61 -31.96
C CYS A 219 4.03 -0.35 -31.87
N TYR A 220 4.41 0.60 -31.00
CA TYR A 220 3.82 1.93 -30.97
C TYR A 220 4.03 2.62 -32.33
N ASN A 221 2.94 2.94 -33.00
CA ASN A 221 2.97 3.75 -34.22
C ASN A 221 2.89 5.24 -33.83
N PRO A 222 3.97 6.02 -34.00
CA PRO A 222 3.98 7.44 -33.60
C PRO A 222 3.07 8.34 -34.42
N ALA A 223 2.38 7.81 -35.43
CA ALA A 223 1.46 8.54 -36.30
C ALA A 223 -0.03 8.34 -35.94
N THR A 224 -0.36 7.72 -34.78
CA THR A 224 -1.76 7.51 -34.39
C THR A 224 -2.42 8.86 -34.11
N THR A 225 -3.46 9.18 -34.87
CA THR A 225 -4.31 10.36 -34.67
C THR A 225 -5.53 9.97 -33.90
N LEU A 226 -5.74 10.57 -32.73
CA LEU A 226 -6.91 10.35 -31.89
C LEU A 226 -7.95 11.45 -32.08
N ALA A 227 -9.22 11.10 -32.21
CA ALA A 227 -10.30 12.07 -32.20
C ALA A 227 -10.48 12.66 -30.79
N SER A 228 -11.05 13.86 -30.70
CA SER A 228 -11.40 14.42 -29.39
C SER A 228 -12.52 13.59 -28.75
N PRO A 229 -12.38 13.16 -27.48
CA PRO A 229 -13.42 12.35 -26.80
C PRO A 229 -14.67 13.17 -26.47
N ILE A 230 -14.62 14.50 -26.55
CA ILE A 230 -15.74 15.40 -26.30
C ILE A 230 -15.66 16.62 -27.19
N LYS A 231 -16.80 17.17 -27.59
CA LYS A 231 -16.85 18.44 -28.28
C LYS A 231 -16.47 19.58 -27.35
N GLY A 232 -15.55 20.44 -27.79
CA GLY A 232 -15.10 21.54 -26.97
C GLY A 232 -13.87 22.24 -27.53
N LYS A 233 -13.30 23.14 -26.76
CA LYS A 233 -12.10 23.89 -27.11
C LYS A 233 -10.87 23.20 -26.51
N ALA A 234 -9.96 22.76 -27.36
CA ALA A 234 -8.69 22.19 -26.93
C ALA A 234 -7.78 23.28 -26.33
N VAL A 235 -7.21 23.00 -25.16
CA VAL A 235 -6.27 23.87 -24.46
C VAL A 235 -5.03 23.07 -24.03
N PRO A 236 -3.86 23.71 -23.92
CA PRO A 236 -2.66 23.03 -23.47
C PRO A 236 -2.86 22.40 -22.08
N LEU A 237 -2.37 21.17 -21.89
CA LEU A 237 -2.48 20.48 -20.59
C LEU A 237 -1.85 21.30 -19.45
N ALA A 238 -0.74 22.00 -19.73
CA ALA A 238 -0.07 22.85 -18.74
C ALA A 238 -0.89 24.08 -18.27
N SER A 239 -2.00 24.40 -18.94
CA SER A 239 -2.84 25.56 -18.59
C SER A 239 -3.97 25.25 -17.62
N ILE A 240 -4.20 23.98 -17.26
CA ILE A 240 -5.28 23.58 -16.35
C ILE A 240 -4.87 23.76 -14.87
N LYS A 241 -5.87 23.84 -13.98
CA LYS A 241 -5.63 24.05 -12.55
C LYS A 241 -5.14 22.79 -11.80
N ASP A 242 -5.32 21.62 -12.39
CA ASP A 242 -4.90 20.35 -11.78
C ASP A 242 -3.38 20.16 -12.01
N GLU A 243 -2.60 20.28 -10.93
CA GLU A 243 -1.13 20.20 -10.97
C GLU A 243 -0.62 18.83 -11.42
N VAL A 244 -1.34 17.75 -11.13
CA VAL A 244 -0.92 16.38 -11.49
C VAL A 244 -0.96 16.20 -13.01
N PHE A 245 -2.03 16.65 -13.66
CA PHE A 245 -2.15 16.60 -15.11
C PHE A 245 -1.34 17.70 -15.81
N ALA A 246 -1.34 18.91 -15.26
CA ALA A 246 -0.59 20.05 -15.82
C ALA A 246 0.93 19.79 -15.88
N SER A 247 1.48 19.05 -14.91
CA SER A 247 2.90 18.67 -14.90
C SER A 247 3.27 17.59 -15.93
N GLY A 248 2.29 16.93 -16.55
CA GLY A 248 2.52 15.80 -17.45
C GLY A 248 2.93 14.50 -16.72
N ALA A 249 2.79 14.42 -15.40
CA ALA A 249 3.12 13.23 -14.61
C ALA A 249 2.30 11.99 -15.02
N MET A 250 1.09 12.21 -15.53
CA MET A 250 0.20 11.15 -16.03
C MET A 250 0.38 10.87 -17.54
N GLY A 251 1.38 11.47 -18.18
CA GLY A 251 1.65 11.32 -19.60
C GLY A 251 1.39 12.60 -20.42
N LYS A 252 1.67 12.50 -21.72
CA LYS A 252 1.37 13.60 -22.66
C LYS A 252 -0.12 13.64 -22.95
N GLY A 253 -0.69 14.84 -23.04
CA GLY A 253 -2.12 14.98 -23.27
C GLY A 253 -2.53 16.40 -23.68
N VAL A 254 -3.82 16.55 -23.87
CA VAL A 254 -4.49 17.82 -24.17
C VAL A 254 -5.71 17.90 -23.25
N ALA A 255 -5.99 19.08 -22.74
CA ALA A 255 -7.24 19.32 -22.03
C ALA A 255 -8.30 19.89 -22.99
N VAL A 256 -9.57 19.63 -22.71
CA VAL A 256 -10.68 20.14 -23.49
C VAL A 256 -11.65 20.85 -22.57
N GLU A 257 -11.95 22.12 -22.84
CA GLU A 257 -13.06 22.85 -22.23
C GLU A 257 -14.34 22.36 -22.91
N PRO A 258 -15.22 21.60 -22.21
CA PRO A 258 -16.33 20.91 -22.84
C PRO A 258 -17.42 21.89 -23.28
N ALA A 259 -17.94 21.68 -24.48
CA ALA A 259 -19.14 22.34 -25.03
C ALA A 259 -20.33 21.38 -25.13
N ASP A 260 -20.15 20.12 -24.74
CA ASP A 260 -21.12 19.03 -24.77
C ASP A 260 -20.98 18.18 -23.48
N ASN A 261 -21.96 17.33 -23.21
CA ASN A 261 -21.99 16.44 -22.03
C ASN A 261 -21.88 14.95 -22.41
N VAL A 262 -21.55 14.64 -23.67
CA VAL A 262 -21.37 13.28 -24.17
C VAL A 262 -19.92 13.01 -24.45
N ILE A 263 -19.37 11.99 -23.78
CA ILE A 263 -18.01 11.51 -24.00
C ILE A 263 -18.07 10.27 -24.90
N VAL A 264 -17.22 10.23 -25.91
CA VAL A 264 -17.09 9.12 -26.85
C VAL A 264 -15.67 8.59 -26.87
N ALA A 265 -15.47 7.34 -27.28
CA ALA A 265 -14.13 6.81 -27.48
C ALA A 265 -13.40 7.57 -28.59
N PRO A 266 -12.11 7.92 -28.40
CA PRO A 266 -11.34 8.71 -29.39
C PRO A 266 -10.99 7.90 -30.65
N ASP A 267 -11.12 6.60 -30.62
CA ASP A 267 -10.98 5.64 -31.71
C ASP A 267 -11.69 4.34 -31.32
N ASP A 268 -11.71 3.35 -32.20
CA ASP A 268 -12.06 1.97 -31.83
C ASP A 268 -11.08 1.49 -30.76
N ALA A 269 -11.58 1.24 -29.57
CA ALA A 269 -10.76 0.96 -28.41
C ALA A 269 -11.40 -0.07 -27.48
N GLU A 270 -10.55 -0.80 -26.76
CA GLU A 270 -10.93 -1.65 -25.65
C GLU A 270 -10.92 -0.85 -24.35
N VAL A 271 -11.94 -1.01 -23.51
CA VAL A 271 -11.95 -0.40 -22.17
C VAL A 271 -11.07 -1.26 -21.26
N LEU A 272 -9.96 -0.69 -20.80
CA LEU A 272 -9.04 -1.37 -19.88
C LEU A 272 -9.48 -1.22 -18.43
N MET A 273 -9.99 -0.04 -18.06
CA MET A 273 -10.42 0.24 -16.70
C MET A 273 -11.45 1.37 -16.65
N THR A 274 -12.33 1.30 -15.67
CA THR A 274 -13.23 2.39 -15.28
C THR A 274 -13.09 2.63 -13.79
N PHE A 275 -13.09 3.92 -13.39
CA PHE A 275 -13.08 4.24 -11.97
C PHE A 275 -14.51 4.17 -11.40
N PRO A 276 -14.69 3.66 -10.16
CA PRO A 276 -16.02 3.48 -9.56
C PRO A 276 -16.86 4.77 -9.48
N THR A 277 -16.17 5.92 -9.40
CA THR A 277 -16.81 7.25 -9.37
C THR A 277 -17.13 7.79 -10.76
N GLY A 278 -16.81 7.07 -11.84
CA GLY A 278 -17.10 7.45 -13.22
C GLY A 278 -16.30 8.63 -13.77
N HIS A 279 -15.34 9.16 -13.00
CA HIS A 279 -14.55 10.35 -13.40
C HIS A 279 -13.38 10.04 -14.33
N ALA A 280 -13.00 8.77 -14.51
CA ALA A 280 -11.90 8.40 -15.40
C ALA A 280 -12.14 7.04 -16.07
N ILE A 281 -11.72 6.96 -17.34
CA ILE A 281 -11.82 5.76 -18.18
C ILE A 281 -10.47 5.55 -18.86
N GLY A 282 -9.88 4.37 -18.70
CA GLY A 282 -8.69 3.93 -19.42
C GLY A 282 -9.06 3.10 -20.64
N LEU A 283 -8.51 3.43 -21.79
CA LEU A 283 -8.79 2.80 -23.09
C LEU A 283 -7.48 2.35 -23.75
N ARG A 284 -7.54 1.27 -24.53
CA ARG A 284 -6.46 0.88 -25.47
C ARG A 284 -7.02 0.88 -26.88
N THR A 285 -6.42 1.69 -27.77
CA THR A 285 -6.81 1.75 -29.19
C THR A 285 -6.32 0.53 -29.95
N LYS A 286 -6.86 0.29 -31.16
CA LYS A 286 -6.40 -0.77 -32.06
C LYS A 286 -4.90 -0.72 -32.34
N ASP A 287 -4.34 0.48 -32.42
CA ASP A 287 -2.91 0.72 -32.68
C ASP A 287 -2.04 0.61 -31.43
N GLY A 288 -2.64 0.17 -30.28
CA GLY A 288 -1.94 -0.07 -29.03
C GLY A 288 -1.68 1.18 -28.18
N ALA A 289 -2.22 2.34 -28.54
CA ALA A 289 -2.10 3.54 -27.70
C ALA A 289 -3.00 3.42 -26.47
N GLU A 290 -2.42 3.68 -25.28
CA GLU A 290 -3.17 3.74 -24.02
C GLU A 290 -3.59 5.18 -23.75
N VAL A 291 -4.87 5.39 -23.57
CA VAL A 291 -5.50 6.70 -23.40
C VAL A 291 -6.28 6.74 -22.10
N LEU A 292 -5.99 7.72 -21.26
CA LEU A 292 -6.78 8.01 -20.07
C LEU A 292 -7.66 9.23 -20.34
N ILE A 293 -8.98 9.06 -20.31
CA ILE A 293 -9.94 10.16 -20.31
C ILE A 293 -10.28 10.46 -18.86
N HIS A 294 -9.95 11.66 -18.38
CA HIS A 294 -10.21 12.12 -17.03
C HIS A 294 -11.18 13.32 -17.05
N ILE A 295 -12.28 13.21 -16.33
CA ILE A 295 -13.28 14.27 -16.18
C ILE A 295 -12.93 15.03 -14.92
N GLY A 296 -12.29 16.19 -15.07
CA GLY A 296 -12.00 17.11 -13.97
C GLY A 296 -13.27 17.79 -13.46
N MET A 297 -13.29 18.06 -12.16
CA MET A 297 -14.33 18.90 -11.53
C MET A 297 -13.88 20.35 -11.46
#